data_a28bd73f5a6f0b1ffefa47d366c163c8
#
_entry.id   a28bd73f5a6f0b1ffefa47d366c163c8
#
_cell.length_a   1.000
_cell.length_b   1.000
_cell.length_c   1.000
_cell.angle_alpha   90.00
_cell.angle_beta   90.00
_cell.angle_gamma   90.00
#
_symmetry.space_group_name_H-M   'P 1'
#
loop_
_entity.id
_entity.type
_entity.pdbx_description
1 polymer ?
#
loop_
_entity_poly.entity_id
_entity_poly.type
_entity_poly.pdbx_seq_one_letter_code
_entity_poly.pdbx_strand_id
1 'polypeptide(L)'
;IGELLIADQGFEVERYLHPWFSTWLQRVPYEPQTDRSHVWLSRSALGDLAGVEEEVEIERQLAQDGWIIAQLEEMTISEQVTLFAQATHISGIEGSAFHNLLFVSDFAAKVDIFTRHHSPNFEVIGTALGIDQQRHSLVGGTATDWKRPNGSSDRRWSGIDVDETLKIIRTAGRR
;
A
#
# COMPACT_ATOMS: atom_id res chain seq x y z
N ILE A 1 12.81 17.59 -41.67
CA ILE A 1 12.06 16.92 -40.59
C ILE A 1 13.05 16.70 -39.48
N GLY A 2 12.85 17.37 -38.33
CA GLY A 2 13.69 17.20 -37.16
C GLY A 2 13.56 15.81 -36.56
N GLU A 3 14.58 15.39 -35.85
CA GLU A 3 14.61 14.15 -35.08
C GLU A 3 13.60 14.24 -33.93
N LEU A 4 12.68 13.26 -33.81
CA LEU A 4 11.77 13.16 -32.68
C LEU A 4 12.42 12.31 -31.60
N LEU A 5 12.78 12.93 -30.48
CA LEU A 5 13.25 12.23 -29.29
C LEU A 5 12.06 11.91 -28.39
N ILE A 6 11.80 10.63 -28.20
CA ILE A 6 10.82 10.14 -27.23
C ILE A 6 11.58 9.60 -26.03
N ALA A 7 11.35 10.21 -24.86
CA ALA A 7 11.97 9.72 -23.63
C ALA A 7 11.29 8.40 -23.20
N ASP A 8 12.11 7.46 -22.74
CA ASP A 8 11.60 6.24 -22.10
C ASP A 8 10.84 6.56 -20.82
N GLN A 9 9.80 5.75 -20.54
CA GLN A 9 9.09 5.86 -19.29
C GLN A 9 9.96 5.28 -18.16
N GLY A 10 10.07 6.01 -17.05
CA GLY A 10 10.82 5.55 -15.88
C GLY A 10 10.10 4.47 -15.10
N PHE A 11 8.78 4.39 -15.21
CA PHE A 11 7.93 3.39 -14.59
C PHE A 11 6.78 3.03 -15.54
N GLU A 12 6.64 1.75 -15.82
CA GLU A 12 5.49 1.19 -16.53
C GLU A 12 4.78 0.22 -15.59
N VAL A 13 3.51 0.51 -15.30
CA VAL A 13 2.67 -0.28 -14.39
C VAL A 13 2.70 -1.75 -14.78
N GLU A 14 2.92 -2.62 -13.80
CA GLU A 14 2.97 -4.09 -13.95
C GLU A 14 4.14 -4.63 -14.81
N ARG A 15 5.04 -3.78 -15.28
CA ARG A 15 6.14 -4.21 -16.17
C ARG A 15 7.52 -3.95 -15.62
N TYR A 16 7.86 -2.69 -15.35
CA TYR A 16 9.20 -2.35 -14.85
C TYR A 16 9.23 -1.02 -14.11
N LEU A 17 10.24 -0.91 -13.25
CA LEU A 17 10.68 0.34 -12.64
C LEU A 17 12.16 0.54 -12.94
N HIS A 18 12.48 1.65 -13.61
CA HIS A 18 13.88 1.94 -13.95
C HIS A 18 14.62 2.53 -12.73
N PRO A 19 15.84 2.08 -12.40
CA PRO A 19 16.56 2.53 -11.20
C PRO A 19 16.75 4.04 -11.12
N TRP A 20 17.04 4.72 -12.23
CA TRP A 20 17.20 6.18 -12.24
C TRP A 20 15.91 6.91 -11.85
N PHE A 21 14.76 6.35 -12.20
CA PHE A 21 13.47 6.98 -11.91
C PHE A 21 13.13 6.92 -10.42
N SER A 22 13.37 5.77 -9.77
CA SER A 22 13.21 5.66 -8.31
C SER A 22 14.15 6.60 -7.57
N THR A 23 15.43 6.66 -7.96
CA THR A 23 16.41 7.60 -7.38
C THR A 23 15.97 9.06 -7.55
N TRP A 24 15.31 9.40 -8.65
CA TRP A 24 14.78 10.75 -8.86
C TRP A 24 13.56 11.02 -7.97
N LEU A 25 12.65 10.06 -7.80
CA LEU A 25 11.47 10.17 -6.95
C LEU A 25 11.83 10.28 -5.45
N GLN A 26 12.89 9.61 -5.01
CA GLN A 26 13.39 9.62 -3.63
C GLN A 26 13.98 10.97 -3.19
N ARG A 27 13.83 12.03 -3.97
CA ARG A 27 14.22 13.39 -3.61
C ARG A 27 13.15 14.18 -2.85
N VAL A 28 11.99 13.58 -2.60
CA VAL A 28 10.97 14.20 -1.76
C VAL A 28 11.53 14.36 -0.36
N PRO A 29 11.62 15.60 0.17
CA PRO A 29 12.14 15.80 1.51
C PRO A 29 11.17 15.25 2.55
N TYR A 30 11.72 14.64 3.58
CA TYR A 30 10.97 14.18 4.76
C TYR A 30 11.80 14.40 6.02
N GLU A 31 11.10 14.49 7.16
CA GLU A 31 11.74 14.69 8.46
C GLU A 31 12.03 13.32 9.10
N PRO A 32 13.33 12.97 9.28
CA PRO A 32 13.68 11.74 9.98
C PRO A 32 13.22 11.83 11.43
N GLN A 33 12.41 10.88 11.86
CA GLN A 33 12.01 10.76 13.26
C GLN A 33 12.52 9.43 13.84
N THR A 34 12.62 9.36 15.16
CA THR A 34 13.17 8.20 15.86
C THR A 34 12.12 7.16 16.24
N ASP A 35 10.85 7.55 16.25
CA ASP A 35 9.77 6.67 16.64
C ASP A 35 9.42 5.71 15.50
N ARG A 36 9.72 4.46 15.73
CA ARG A 36 9.41 3.38 14.78
C ARG A 36 8.03 2.82 15.05
N SER A 37 7.21 2.74 14.02
CA SER A 37 5.80 2.34 14.14
C SER A 37 5.42 1.24 13.17
N HIS A 38 4.35 0.52 13.52
CA HIS A 38 3.61 -0.32 12.61
C HIS A 38 2.48 0.50 12.01
N VAL A 39 2.31 0.43 10.70
CA VAL A 39 1.36 1.26 9.95
C VAL A 39 0.41 0.38 9.15
N TRP A 40 -0.87 0.60 9.31
CA TRP A 40 -1.91 0.09 8.43
C TRP A 40 -2.35 1.20 7.47
N LEU A 41 -2.25 0.95 6.16
CA LEU A 41 -2.71 1.87 5.13
C LEU A 41 -4.22 1.68 4.94
N SER A 42 -5.00 2.54 5.58
CA SER A 42 -6.45 2.49 5.58
C SER A 42 -7.03 2.88 4.23
N ARG A 43 -8.12 2.20 3.88
CA ARG A 43 -8.98 2.54 2.74
C ARG A 43 -10.45 2.67 3.18
N SER A 44 -10.74 2.49 4.46
CA SER A 44 -12.11 2.48 4.99
C SER A 44 -12.84 3.80 4.77
N ALA A 45 -12.13 4.94 4.79
CA ALA A 45 -12.67 6.27 4.52
C ALA A 45 -12.93 6.56 3.04
N LEU A 46 -12.39 5.76 2.11
CA LEU A 46 -12.60 5.95 0.67
C LEU A 46 -14.04 5.58 0.21
N GLY A 47 -14.89 5.12 1.14
CA GLY A 47 -16.31 4.89 0.96
C GLY A 47 -16.61 3.92 -0.19
N ASP A 48 -17.02 4.50 -1.31
CA ASP A 48 -17.49 3.74 -2.48
C ASP A 48 -16.37 3.21 -3.41
N LEU A 49 -15.10 3.30 -3.00
CA LEU A 49 -13.96 2.91 -3.85
C LEU A 49 -13.43 1.52 -3.48
N ALA A 50 -14.02 0.47 -4.06
CA ALA A 50 -13.51 -0.91 -4.02
C ALA A 50 -13.06 -1.36 -2.60
N GLY A 51 -13.87 -1.08 -1.58
CA GLY A 51 -13.56 -1.35 -0.17
C GLY A 51 -13.70 -2.83 0.20
N VAL A 52 -13.20 -3.14 1.38
CA VAL A 52 -13.47 -4.38 2.13
C VAL A 52 -14.33 -4.01 3.33
N GLU A 53 -15.48 -4.67 3.49
CA GLU A 53 -16.46 -4.29 4.53
C GLU A 53 -15.88 -4.45 5.95
N GLU A 54 -15.08 -5.49 6.16
CA GLU A 54 -14.49 -5.81 7.46
C GLU A 54 -13.22 -5.00 7.77
N GLU A 55 -12.75 -4.13 6.87
CA GLU A 55 -11.54 -3.35 7.08
C GLU A 55 -11.62 -2.49 8.35
N VAL A 56 -12.78 -1.89 8.64
CA VAL A 56 -13.00 -1.10 9.85
C VAL A 56 -12.75 -1.92 11.12
N GLU A 57 -13.16 -3.19 11.13
CA GLU A 57 -12.92 -4.07 12.29
C GLU A 57 -11.45 -4.46 12.40
N ILE A 58 -10.76 -4.71 11.28
CA ILE A 58 -9.32 -4.95 11.26
C ILE A 58 -8.58 -3.72 11.83
N GLU A 59 -8.91 -2.53 11.35
CA GLU A 59 -8.33 -1.26 11.81
C GLU A 59 -8.54 -1.04 13.32
N ARG A 60 -9.76 -1.28 13.80
CA ARG A 60 -10.09 -1.13 15.23
C ARG A 60 -9.21 -2.02 16.11
N GLN A 61 -8.97 -3.27 15.70
CA GLN A 61 -8.14 -4.20 16.46
C GLN A 61 -6.64 -3.84 16.35
N LEU A 62 -6.17 -3.45 15.15
CA LEU A 62 -4.79 -3.01 14.97
C LEU A 62 -4.49 -1.74 15.78
N ALA A 63 -5.41 -0.79 15.84
CA ALA A 63 -5.26 0.40 16.68
C ALA A 63 -5.12 0.03 18.18
N GLN A 64 -5.84 -0.97 18.67
CA GLN A 64 -5.68 -1.50 20.03
C GLN A 64 -4.31 -2.16 20.25
N ASP A 65 -3.72 -2.74 19.20
CA ASP A 65 -2.37 -3.31 19.22
C ASP A 65 -1.27 -2.22 19.06
N GLY A 66 -1.63 -0.94 18.98
CA GLY A 66 -0.69 0.18 18.87
C GLY A 66 -0.25 0.50 17.43
N TRP A 67 -0.94 -0.01 16.42
CA TRP A 67 -0.71 0.37 15.04
C TRP A 67 -1.23 1.77 14.73
N ILE A 68 -0.54 2.47 13.87
CA ILE A 68 -1.04 3.71 13.26
C ILE A 68 -1.97 3.34 12.11
N ILE A 69 -3.21 3.78 12.17
CA ILE A 69 -4.17 3.65 11.07
C ILE A 69 -4.08 4.91 10.23
N ALA A 70 -3.47 4.79 9.05
CA ALA A 70 -3.13 5.95 8.20
C ALA A 70 -4.12 6.11 7.05
N GLN A 71 -4.84 7.21 7.04
CA GLN A 71 -5.70 7.67 5.95
C GLN A 71 -4.88 8.63 5.08
N LEU A 72 -4.21 8.10 4.05
CA LEU A 72 -3.23 8.87 3.27
C LEU A 72 -3.86 10.03 2.48
N GLU A 73 -5.14 9.93 2.15
CA GLU A 73 -5.90 11.00 1.47
C GLU A 73 -6.03 12.28 2.31
N GLU A 74 -5.85 12.19 3.63
CA GLU A 74 -5.88 13.32 4.55
C GLU A 74 -4.49 13.91 4.80
N MET A 75 -3.44 13.30 4.24
CA MET A 75 -2.04 13.65 4.48
C MET A 75 -1.42 14.33 3.26
N THR A 76 -0.55 15.30 3.49
CA THR A 76 0.34 15.82 2.44
C THR A 76 1.35 14.77 2.00
N ILE A 77 1.90 14.90 0.79
CA ILE A 77 2.93 13.98 0.28
C ILE A 77 4.13 13.88 1.22
N SER A 78 4.58 15.01 1.79
CA SER A 78 5.70 15.00 2.75
C SER A 78 5.39 14.20 4.01
N GLU A 79 4.18 14.32 4.56
CA GLU A 79 3.72 13.52 5.70
C GLU A 79 3.63 12.04 5.36
N GLN A 80 3.10 11.70 4.18
CA GLN A 80 3.05 10.30 3.72
C GLN A 80 4.46 9.70 3.61
N VAL A 81 5.40 10.41 2.98
CA VAL A 81 6.78 9.94 2.83
C VAL A 81 7.47 9.81 4.19
N THR A 82 7.24 10.78 5.11
CA THR A 82 7.73 10.72 6.49
C THR A 82 7.20 9.48 7.22
N LEU A 83 5.90 9.21 7.13
CA LEU A 83 5.26 8.03 7.73
C LEU A 83 5.91 6.73 7.23
N PHE A 84 6.09 6.61 5.92
CA PHE A 84 6.72 5.42 5.32
C PHE A 84 8.18 5.25 5.74
N ALA A 85 8.94 6.36 5.82
CA ALA A 85 10.34 6.33 6.24
C ALA A 85 10.56 5.91 7.71
N GLN A 86 9.57 6.15 8.55
CA GLN A 86 9.61 5.83 9.99
C GLN A 86 9.07 4.44 10.32
N ALA A 87 8.32 3.85 9.41
CA ALA A 87 7.69 2.56 9.66
C ALA A 87 8.74 1.45 9.82
N THR A 88 8.45 0.50 10.71
CA THR A 88 9.12 -0.80 10.78
C THR A 88 8.34 -1.88 10.06
N HIS A 89 7.05 -1.67 9.95
CA HIS A 89 6.12 -2.56 9.27
C HIS A 89 4.99 -1.74 8.64
N ILE A 90 4.77 -1.93 7.36
CA ILE A 90 3.65 -1.35 6.64
C ILE A 90 2.77 -2.49 6.15
N SER A 91 1.49 -2.40 6.44
CA SER A 91 0.51 -3.36 5.96
C SER A 91 -0.74 -2.64 5.44
N GLY A 92 -1.52 -3.32 4.61
CA GLY A 92 -2.76 -2.76 4.09
C GLY A 92 -3.35 -3.59 2.95
N ILE A 93 -4.55 -3.20 2.54
CA ILE A 93 -5.19 -3.78 1.35
C ILE A 93 -4.60 -3.15 0.10
N GLU A 94 -4.27 -3.98 -0.88
CA GLU A 94 -3.68 -3.58 -2.15
C GLU A 94 -4.37 -2.37 -2.78
N GLY A 95 -3.58 -1.33 -3.04
CA GLY A 95 -4.07 -0.08 -3.60
C GLY A 95 -2.96 0.93 -3.87
N SER A 96 -3.35 2.09 -4.46
CA SER A 96 -2.42 3.14 -4.88
C SER A 96 -1.53 3.70 -3.75
N ALA A 97 -1.94 3.57 -2.49
CA ALA A 97 -1.16 3.95 -1.32
C ALA A 97 0.25 3.35 -1.30
N PHE A 98 0.42 2.12 -1.77
CA PHE A 98 1.73 1.46 -1.83
C PHE A 98 2.70 2.05 -2.86
N HIS A 99 2.24 2.93 -3.77
CA HIS A 99 3.17 3.67 -4.63
C HIS A 99 4.06 4.64 -3.86
N ASN A 100 3.72 5.00 -2.62
CA ASN A 100 4.59 5.82 -1.77
C ASN A 100 5.93 5.16 -1.45
N LEU A 101 6.06 3.84 -1.59
CA LEU A 101 7.33 3.12 -1.52
C LEU A 101 8.37 3.67 -2.52
N LEU A 102 7.92 4.25 -3.64
CA LEU A 102 8.80 4.85 -4.65
C LEU A 102 9.52 6.11 -4.16
N PHE A 103 9.00 6.79 -3.13
CA PHE A 103 9.51 8.09 -2.68
C PHE A 103 10.47 8.00 -1.51
N VAL A 104 10.60 6.84 -0.87
CA VAL A 104 11.42 6.67 0.33
C VAL A 104 12.78 6.07 -0.05
N SER A 105 13.87 6.79 0.28
CA SER A 105 15.22 6.25 0.21
C SER A 105 15.51 5.34 1.41
N ASP A 106 16.39 4.36 1.20
CA ASP A 106 16.86 3.45 2.27
C ASP A 106 15.72 2.79 3.06
N PHE A 107 14.64 2.42 2.36
CA PHE A 107 13.46 1.82 2.95
C PHE A 107 13.81 0.47 3.63
N ALA A 108 13.58 0.39 4.93
CA ALA A 108 13.98 -0.77 5.75
C ALA A 108 12.79 -1.47 6.44
N ALA A 109 11.58 -0.98 6.21
CA ALA A 109 10.39 -1.60 6.79
C ALA A 109 10.00 -2.89 6.06
N LYS A 110 9.34 -3.77 6.77
CA LYS A 110 8.61 -4.88 6.19
C LYS A 110 7.32 -4.41 5.54
N VAL A 111 6.93 -5.03 4.44
CA VAL A 111 5.69 -4.72 3.74
C VAL A 111 4.84 -5.97 3.57
N ASP A 112 3.62 -5.94 4.09
CA ASP A 112 2.62 -7.00 3.91
C ASP A 112 1.40 -6.43 3.15
N ILE A 113 1.17 -6.93 1.93
CA ILE A 113 0.09 -6.47 1.07
C ILE A 113 -0.99 -7.54 1.00
N PHE A 114 -2.20 -7.19 1.47
CA PHE A 114 -3.38 -8.04 1.35
C PHE A 114 -4.08 -7.80 0.03
N THR A 115 -4.10 -8.82 -0.82
CA THR A 115 -4.59 -8.69 -2.19
C THR A 115 -5.95 -9.37 -2.37
N ARG A 116 -6.82 -8.70 -3.10
CA ARG A 116 -8.13 -9.21 -3.56
C ARG A 116 -8.03 -9.95 -4.89
N HIS A 117 -7.05 -9.61 -5.69
CA HIS A 117 -6.72 -10.23 -6.96
C HIS A 117 -5.23 -9.97 -7.26
N HIS A 118 -4.64 -10.82 -8.05
CA HIS A 118 -3.22 -10.66 -8.37
C HIS A 118 -3.00 -9.47 -9.30
N SER A 119 -2.17 -8.52 -8.86
CA SER A 119 -1.55 -7.50 -9.72
C SER A 119 -0.03 -7.54 -9.50
N PRO A 120 0.78 -7.67 -10.53
CA PRO A 120 2.23 -7.71 -10.40
C PRO A 120 2.86 -6.34 -10.09
N ASN A 121 2.07 -5.27 -10.08
CA ASN A 121 2.59 -3.91 -9.97
C ASN A 121 3.49 -3.70 -8.75
N PHE A 122 3.05 -4.14 -7.57
CA PHE A 122 3.83 -3.96 -6.34
C PHE A 122 4.99 -4.94 -6.23
N GLU A 123 4.94 -6.10 -6.91
CA GLU A 123 6.09 -7.00 -7.04
C GLU A 123 7.22 -6.35 -7.85
N VAL A 124 6.87 -5.66 -8.93
CA VAL A 124 7.83 -4.88 -9.73
C VAL A 124 8.50 -3.81 -8.87
N ILE A 125 7.72 -3.05 -8.10
CA ILE A 125 8.24 -2.01 -7.20
C ILE A 125 9.11 -2.63 -6.11
N GLY A 126 8.62 -3.64 -5.40
CA GLY A 126 9.35 -4.29 -4.30
C GLY A 126 10.67 -4.90 -4.76
N THR A 127 10.67 -5.59 -5.90
CA THR A 127 11.87 -6.18 -6.49
C THR A 127 12.89 -5.11 -6.90
N ALA A 128 12.44 -4.07 -7.59
CA ALA A 128 13.33 -3.01 -8.08
C ALA A 128 13.97 -2.19 -6.94
N LEU A 129 13.28 -2.06 -5.81
CA LEU A 129 13.75 -1.34 -4.63
C LEU A 129 14.39 -2.24 -3.56
N GLY A 130 14.39 -3.56 -3.74
CA GLY A 130 14.94 -4.50 -2.77
C GLY A 130 14.16 -4.56 -1.45
N ILE A 131 12.84 -4.33 -1.49
CA ILE A 131 11.96 -4.28 -0.31
C ILE A 131 11.64 -5.69 0.18
N ASP A 132 11.71 -5.93 1.49
CA ASP A 132 11.17 -7.14 2.15
C ASP A 132 9.64 -7.10 2.12
N GLN A 133 9.08 -7.61 1.02
CA GLN A 133 7.65 -7.56 0.75
C GLN A 133 7.04 -8.95 0.67
N GLN A 134 5.92 -9.12 1.37
CA GLN A 134 5.08 -10.33 1.27
C GLN A 134 3.67 -9.97 0.81
N ARG A 135 3.06 -10.91 0.09
CA ARG A 135 1.68 -10.76 -0.39
C ARG A 135 0.82 -11.87 0.15
N HIS A 136 -0.34 -11.50 0.65
CA HIS A 136 -1.31 -12.39 1.24
C HIS A 136 -2.65 -12.26 0.52
N SER A 137 -3.29 -13.37 0.19
CA SER A 137 -4.68 -13.33 -0.24
C SER A 137 -5.58 -13.03 0.95
N LEU A 138 -6.59 -12.19 0.75
CA LEU A 138 -7.64 -12.01 1.75
C LEU A 138 -8.40 -13.31 1.95
N VAL A 139 -8.47 -13.77 3.19
CA VAL A 139 -9.06 -15.07 3.53
C VAL A 139 -10.57 -14.97 3.62
N GLY A 140 -11.30 -15.89 2.99
CA GLY A 140 -12.75 -16.05 3.11
C GLY A 140 -13.61 -15.09 2.28
N GLY A 141 -13.03 -14.02 1.76
CA GLY A 141 -13.81 -12.97 1.09
C GLY A 141 -14.39 -13.34 -0.26
N THR A 142 -15.57 -12.80 -0.54
CA THR A 142 -16.21 -12.87 -1.85
C THR A 142 -16.39 -11.47 -2.42
N ALA A 143 -16.15 -11.35 -3.73
CA ALA A 143 -16.38 -10.10 -4.43
C ALA A 143 -17.83 -9.99 -4.90
N THR A 144 -18.45 -8.86 -4.64
CA THR A 144 -19.77 -8.51 -5.18
C THR A 144 -19.63 -7.30 -6.09
N ASP A 145 -20.30 -7.34 -7.24
CA ASP A 145 -20.37 -6.20 -8.14
C ASP A 145 -21.20 -5.09 -7.48
N TRP A 146 -20.63 -3.90 -7.45
CA TRP A 146 -21.29 -2.73 -6.92
C TRP A 146 -21.29 -1.60 -7.96
N LYS A 147 -22.41 -0.90 -8.09
CA LYS A 147 -22.52 0.24 -9.00
C LYS A 147 -22.28 1.53 -8.23
N ARG A 148 -21.31 2.30 -8.69
CA ARG A 148 -21.05 3.64 -8.18
C ARG A 148 -22.19 4.60 -8.54
N PRO A 149 -22.38 5.71 -7.80
CA PRO A 149 -23.37 6.73 -8.13
C PRO A 149 -23.22 7.31 -9.54
N ASN A 150 -22.01 7.31 -10.10
CA ASN A 150 -21.72 7.75 -11.47
C ASN A 150 -22.03 6.69 -12.55
N GLY A 151 -22.57 5.52 -12.15
CA GLY A 151 -22.94 4.43 -13.06
C GLY A 151 -21.80 3.47 -13.42
N SER A 152 -20.55 3.75 -13.03
CA SER A 152 -19.44 2.79 -13.21
C SER A 152 -19.58 1.61 -12.25
N SER A 153 -19.06 0.46 -12.65
CA SER A 153 -19.02 -0.73 -11.79
C SER A 153 -17.72 -0.80 -11.00
N ASP A 154 -17.83 -1.26 -9.77
CA ASP A 154 -16.70 -1.61 -8.91
C ASP A 154 -16.99 -2.91 -8.17
N ARG A 155 -16.04 -3.42 -7.42
CA ARG A 155 -16.20 -4.61 -6.59
C ARG A 155 -15.99 -4.27 -5.13
N ARG A 156 -16.94 -4.67 -4.29
CA ARG A 156 -16.76 -4.74 -2.85
C ARG A 156 -16.45 -6.16 -2.44
N TRP A 157 -15.64 -6.28 -1.43
CA TRP A 157 -15.33 -7.55 -0.79
C TRP A 157 -15.99 -7.60 0.57
N SER A 158 -16.61 -8.75 0.89
CA SER A 158 -17.24 -9.02 2.19
C SER A 158 -17.05 -10.48 2.57
N GLY A 159 -17.25 -10.78 3.86
CA GLY A 159 -17.05 -12.12 4.40
C GLY A 159 -15.57 -12.47 4.60
N ILE A 160 -14.71 -11.45 4.79
CA ILE A 160 -13.30 -11.65 5.10
C ILE A 160 -13.17 -12.23 6.51
N ASP A 161 -12.34 -13.26 6.66
CA ASP A 161 -11.96 -13.77 7.97
C ASP A 161 -11.01 -12.78 8.66
N VAL A 162 -11.58 -11.96 9.54
CA VAL A 162 -10.86 -10.92 10.28
C VAL A 162 -9.80 -11.54 11.19
N ASP A 163 -10.12 -12.62 11.89
CA ASP A 163 -9.22 -13.23 12.87
C ASP A 163 -8.00 -13.85 12.19
N GLU A 164 -8.18 -14.56 11.08
CA GLU A 164 -7.06 -15.13 10.33
C GLU A 164 -6.23 -14.02 9.65
N THR A 165 -6.87 -12.97 9.15
CA THR A 165 -6.16 -11.81 8.59
C THR A 165 -5.28 -11.13 9.64
N LEU A 166 -5.83 -10.85 10.83
CA LEU A 166 -5.08 -10.27 11.94
C LEU A 166 -3.95 -11.17 12.45
N LYS A 167 -4.17 -12.48 12.46
CA LYS A 167 -3.14 -13.45 12.84
C LYS A 167 -1.94 -13.40 11.87
N ILE A 168 -2.19 -13.28 10.57
CA ILE A 168 -1.13 -13.09 9.57
C ILE A 168 -0.36 -11.81 9.87
N ILE A 169 -1.03 -10.66 10.02
CA ILE A 169 -0.43 -9.35 10.30
C ILE A 169 0.42 -9.41 11.58
N ARG A 170 -0.13 -9.94 12.68
CA ARG A 170 0.56 -10.05 13.97
C ARG A 170 1.77 -10.98 13.93
N THR A 171 1.72 -12.03 13.11
CA THR A 171 2.84 -12.96 12.94
C THR A 171 3.95 -12.32 12.10
N ALA A 172 3.61 -11.60 11.06
CA ALA A 172 4.55 -10.89 10.22
C ALA A 172 5.28 -9.77 10.98
N GLY A 173 4.58 -9.02 11.83
CA GLY A 173 5.16 -7.94 12.65
C GLY A 173 6.14 -8.40 13.75
N ARG A 174 6.24 -9.71 14.03
CA ARG A 174 7.14 -10.26 15.07
C ARG A 174 8.46 -10.82 14.53
N ARG A 175 8.63 -10.86 13.22
CA ARG A 175 9.86 -11.34 12.55
C ARG A 175 10.78 -10.19 12.22
#